data_8fde797f26fcf3b8f34f35d1ddc138a7
#
_entry.id   8fde797f26fcf3b8f34f35d1ddc138a7
#
_cell.length_a   1.000
_cell.length_b   1.000
_cell.length_c   1.000
_cell.angle_alpha   90.00
_cell.angle_beta   90.00
_cell.angle_gamma   90.00
#
_symmetry.space_group_name_H-M   'P 1'
#
loop_
_entity.id
_entity.type
_entity.pdbx_description
1 polymer ?
#
loop_
_entity_poly.entity_id
_entity_poly.type
_entity_poly.pdbx_seq_one_letter_code
_entity_poly.pdbx_strand_id
1 'polypeptide(L)'
;MLKKIPLVVVAVSLLATSCSDQTTIYQDNLTDTVVTENDATVLQPSVSFSVAGVLDIYEDDAPGANGKGAADTAGNYPLSLVAQVSPPNSLLTASHVDVEGDFAYVSYNVVNETFSGAIEIINISNPHDPRVTSRVVYRNADINALQYHNGHVYAVGGVDAMISDAAPSNSFIAKIPVNAGDFSNLSGIIYGFQQGFTANDVFIHNDEVLVTSGKDGSLTVYSQNDLTLQDEFMYADLRSLSIRGEEIALLDASQGVKVLDKKYKTVREININTDFGPSTKKTLKFHDDRIMVSEAAKGTGVYSLSDGALLDYIPIMVDPEGVSPGDQVTNAVATNDGLLMMANGGAGLSLTEIENGSSKVVGVVELRGSINYVASKGDYIFAASGSEGLQIIKMNRPAETLVDRCSDLPEYTGSDKFSVNVGESVAYSGAKRLNHIVNKGALLLCGSWSIRNAVSIEADALMELNGVLIVGRNNGRKDITVKKGATFKIEGDMILYGNLKVEEGATLEFLGDSSVANVFGDVVIHENATVKGNFEDVRGKF
;
A
#
# COMPACT_ATOMS: atom_id res chain seq x y z
N MET A 1 -2.72 -87.88 -48.47
CA MET A 1 -1.76 -86.81 -48.75
C MET A 1 -1.84 -85.75 -47.68
N LEU A 2 -0.86 -85.69 -46.84
CA LEU A 2 -0.71 -84.75 -45.75
C LEU A 2 -0.40 -83.36 -46.27
N LYS A 3 -1.03 -82.32 -45.74
CA LYS A 3 -0.46 -80.98 -45.76
C LYS A 3 -0.46 -80.42 -44.33
N LYS A 4 0.75 -80.21 -43.90
CA LYS A 4 1.13 -79.66 -42.58
C LYS A 4 0.69 -78.20 -42.49
N ILE A 5 0.08 -77.83 -41.40
CA ILE A 5 0.00 -76.45 -40.91
C ILE A 5 0.78 -76.47 -39.60
N PRO A 6 1.90 -75.85 -39.56
CA PRO A 6 2.36 -75.25 -38.31
C PRO A 6 2.72 -73.80 -38.49
N LEU A 7 2.65 -73.07 -37.52
CA LEU A 7 3.32 -71.77 -37.40
C LEU A 7 2.44 -70.54 -37.27
N VAL A 8 1.29 -70.62 -36.62
CA VAL A 8 0.55 -69.40 -36.27
C VAL A 8 0.43 -69.26 -34.74
N VAL A 9 0.83 -70.26 -33.94
CA VAL A 9 0.63 -70.22 -32.47
C VAL A 9 1.75 -69.45 -31.74
N VAL A 10 2.92 -69.23 -32.38
CA VAL A 10 4.07 -68.59 -31.66
C VAL A 10 4.06 -67.05 -31.73
N ALA A 11 3.30 -66.49 -32.60
CA ALA A 11 3.28 -64.98 -32.76
C ALA A 11 2.34 -64.24 -31.81
N VAL A 12 1.41 -64.95 -31.14
CA VAL A 12 0.42 -64.30 -30.22
C VAL A 12 0.91 -64.27 -28.76
N SER A 13 1.88 -65.09 -28.39
CA SER A 13 2.41 -65.09 -27.03
C SER A 13 3.51 -64.04 -26.75
N LEU A 14 3.95 -63.31 -27.78
CA LEU A 14 4.97 -62.26 -27.62
C LEU A 14 4.40 -60.83 -27.52
N LEU A 15 3.06 -60.69 -27.62
CA LEU A 15 2.40 -59.38 -27.48
C LEU A 15 1.74 -59.13 -26.11
N ALA A 16 1.88 -60.06 -25.17
CA ALA A 16 1.28 -59.97 -23.84
C ALA A 16 2.22 -59.56 -22.70
N THR A 17 3.46 -59.17 -23.02
CA THR A 17 4.45 -58.82 -21.98
C THR A 17 4.94 -57.37 -22.07
N SER A 18 4.18 -56.50 -22.71
CA SER A 18 4.59 -55.09 -22.88
C SER A 18 3.62 -54.08 -22.25
N CYS A 19 3.02 -54.46 -21.15
CA CYS A 19 2.36 -53.50 -20.25
C CYS A 19 2.74 -53.84 -18.83
N SER A 20 3.99 -53.63 -18.47
CA SER A 20 4.30 -53.26 -17.10
C SER A 20 4.07 -51.77 -17.05
N ASP A 21 2.91 -51.37 -16.58
CA ASP A 21 2.70 -50.02 -16.07
C ASP A 21 3.69 -49.82 -14.90
N GLN A 22 4.88 -49.40 -15.23
CA GLN A 22 5.70 -48.66 -14.32
C GLN A 22 5.15 -47.22 -14.31
N THR A 23 3.96 -47.06 -13.77
CA THR A 23 3.54 -45.77 -13.25
C THR A 23 4.44 -45.55 -12.04
N THR A 24 5.58 -44.93 -12.26
CA THR A 24 6.31 -44.27 -11.19
C THR A 24 5.40 -43.12 -10.78
N ILE A 25 4.63 -43.32 -9.72
CA ILE A 25 3.97 -42.21 -9.02
C ILE A 25 5.13 -41.45 -8.43
N TYR A 26 5.56 -40.39 -9.16
CA TYR A 26 6.28 -39.33 -8.52
C TYR A 26 5.26 -38.70 -7.59
N GLN A 27 5.32 -39.00 -6.31
CA GLN A 27 4.83 -38.12 -5.29
C GLN A 27 5.75 -36.88 -5.38
N ASP A 28 5.38 -35.96 -6.27
CA ASP A 28 5.84 -34.59 -6.14
C ASP A 28 5.30 -34.11 -4.79
N ASN A 29 6.14 -34.11 -3.77
CA ASN A 29 5.88 -33.38 -2.52
C ASN A 29 5.96 -31.89 -2.83
N LEU A 30 5.00 -31.39 -3.64
CA LEU A 30 4.89 -29.99 -4.04
C LEU A 30 4.40 -29.11 -2.87
N THR A 31 4.02 -29.74 -1.77
CA THR A 31 3.42 -29.06 -0.61
C THR A 31 4.35 -28.00 -0.01
N ASP A 32 5.63 -28.32 0.16
CA ASP A 32 6.64 -27.40 0.69
C ASP A 32 7.41 -26.65 -0.41
N THR A 33 6.90 -26.67 -1.65
CA THR A 33 7.58 -26.04 -2.77
C THR A 33 7.51 -24.53 -2.69
N VAL A 34 8.68 -23.89 -2.70
CA VAL A 34 8.85 -22.45 -2.85
C VAL A 34 9.39 -22.17 -4.24
N VAL A 35 8.73 -21.28 -4.96
CA VAL A 35 9.06 -20.95 -6.35
C VAL A 35 9.35 -19.46 -6.48
N THR A 36 10.43 -19.11 -7.18
CA THR A 36 10.72 -17.71 -7.56
C THR A 36 10.31 -17.43 -8.99
N GLU A 37 9.92 -16.18 -9.22
CA GLU A 37 9.70 -15.59 -10.53
C GLU A 37 10.42 -14.24 -10.60
N ASN A 38 11.32 -14.08 -11.57
CA ASN A 38 12.12 -12.88 -11.79
C ASN A 38 12.01 -12.38 -13.24
N ASP A 39 11.19 -13.03 -14.07
CA ASP A 39 10.97 -12.60 -15.46
C ASP A 39 10.07 -11.36 -15.48
N ALA A 40 10.63 -10.22 -15.88
CA ALA A 40 9.90 -8.96 -15.97
C ALA A 40 8.68 -9.05 -16.91
N THR A 41 8.68 -9.94 -17.92
CA THR A 41 7.54 -10.12 -18.83
C THR A 41 6.35 -10.78 -18.14
N VAL A 42 6.61 -11.55 -17.07
CA VAL A 42 5.59 -12.20 -16.23
C VAL A 42 5.16 -11.28 -15.09
N LEU A 43 6.08 -10.55 -14.50
CA LEU A 43 5.85 -9.73 -13.30
C LEU A 43 5.20 -8.37 -13.62
N GLN A 44 5.69 -7.67 -14.64
CA GLN A 44 5.26 -6.31 -14.94
C GLN A 44 3.78 -6.15 -15.31
N PRO A 45 3.08 -7.13 -15.90
CA PRO A 45 1.64 -7.06 -16.15
C PRO A 45 0.77 -6.89 -14.90
N SER A 46 1.29 -7.19 -13.69
CA SER A 46 0.58 -6.93 -12.43
C SER A 46 0.49 -5.44 -12.08
N VAL A 47 1.37 -4.60 -12.62
CA VAL A 47 1.34 -3.14 -12.41
C VAL A 47 0.29 -2.51 -13.30
N SER A 48 -0.62 -1.74 -12.70
CA SER A 48 -1.71 -1.07 -13.39
C SER A 48 -1.81 0.40 -13.00
N PHE A 49 -2.07 1.23 -14.00
CA PHE A 49 -2.42 2.64 -13.83
C PHE A 49 -3.89 2.92 -14.17
N SER A 50 -4.68 1.88 -14.44
CA SER A 50 -6.05 2.01 -14.94
C SER A 50 -6.97 2.83 -14.04
N VAL A 51 -6.75 2.78 -12.73
CA VAL A 51 -7.51 3.53 -11.72
C VAL A 51 -6.73 4.70 -11.11
N ALA A 52 -5.51 4.95 -11.58
CA ALA A 52 -4.68 6.06 -11.11
C ALA A 52 -5.34 7.43 -11.34
N GLY A 53 -5.05 8.36 -10.45
CA GLY A 53 -5.57 9.74 -10.52
C GLY A 53 -5.94 10.32 -9.17
N VAL A 54 -6.56 11.50 -9.22
CA VAL A 54 -6.98 12.23 -8.03
C VAL A 54 -7.98 11.41 -7.23
N LEU A 55 -7.69 11.22 -5.94
CA LEU A 55 -8.57 10.54 -4.99
C LEU A 55 -9.51 11.54 -4.32
N ASP A 56 -10.69 11.07 -3.98
CA ASP A 56 -11.63 11.77 -3.12
C ASP A 56 -11.46 11.29 -1.67
N ILE A 57 -11.78 12.19 -0.73
CA ILE A 57 -11.87 11.90 0.69
C ILE A 57 -13.31 12.22 1.09
N TYR A 58 -13.95 11.28 1.77
CA TYR A 58 -15.35 11.38 2.17
C TYR A 58 -15.47 11.44 3.69
N GLU A 59 -16.42 12.21 4.18
CA GLU A 59 -17.04 12.03 5.49
C GLU A 59 -18.40 11.34 5.33
N ASP A 60 -18.82 10.59 6.34
CA ASP A 60 -20.18 10.06 6.38
C ASP A 60 -21.11 11.20 6.80
N ASP A 61 -21.86 11.75 5.87
CA ASP A 61 -22.94 12.67 6.19
C ASP A 61 -24.06 11.89 6.88
N ALA A 62 -24.63 12.50 7.91
CA ALA A 62 -25.66 11.97 8.79
C ALA A 62 -26.69 11.05 8.11
N PRO A 63 -27.30 10.05 8.83
CA PRO A 63 -28.14 9.01 8.26
C PRO A 63 -29.27 9.57 7.41
N GLY A 64 -29.22 9.31 6.10
CA GLY A 64 -30.23 9.68 5.12
C GLY A 64 -29.76 10.52 3.93
N ALA A 65 -28.52 10.92 3.86
CA ALA A 65 -27.99 11.62 2.69
C ALA A 65 -27.43 10.63 1.65
N ASN A 66 -28.04 10.59 0.47
CA ASN A 66 -27.52 9.81 -0.68
C ASN A 66 -26.30 10.47 -1.36
N GLY A 67 -25.52 11.24 -0.62
CA GLY A 67 -24.35 11.95 -1.12
C GLY A 67 -23.17 11.75 -0.18
N LYS A 68 -22.05 11.27 -0.71
CA LYS A 68 -20.77 11.30 -0.02
C LYS A 68 -20.35 12.78 0.08
N GLY A 69 -20.50 13.39 1.26
CA GLY A 69 -19.98 14.74 1.54
C GLY A 69 -18.45 14.72 1.51
N ALA A 70 -17.83 15.78 1.01
CA ALA A 70 -16.40 15.96 1.23
C ALA A 70 -16.22 16.71 2.57
N ALA A 71 -15.36 16.22 3.45
CA ALA A 71 -15.00 16.91 4.67
C ALA A 71 -14.42 18.30 4.34
N ASP A 72 -14.70 19.30 5.14
CA ASP A 72 -14.15 20.64 4.97
C ASP A 72 -12.61 20.62 4.99
N THR A 73 -12.02 19.72 5.78
CA THR A 73 -10.57 19.52 5.89
C THR A 73 -10.00 18.64 4.78
N ALA A 74 -10.81 17.81 4.10
CA ALA A 74 -10.36 16.94 3.02
C ALA A 74 -9.74 17.68 1.84
N GLY A 75 -10.18 18.92 1.60
CA GLY A 75 -9.61 19.80 0.58
C GLY A 75 -8.14 20.16 0.81
N ASN A 76 -7.64 20.04 2.05
CA ASN A 76 -6.24 20.30 2.39
C ASN A 76 -5.32 19.10 2.19
N TYR A 77 -5.90 17.94 1.81
CA TYR A 77 -5.18 16.70 1.54
C TYR A 77 -5.36 16.26 0.07
N PRO A 78 -4.68 16.94 -0.87
CA PRO A 78 -4.75 16.54 -2.28
C PRO A 78 -4.01 15.23 -2.48
N LEU A 79 -4.75 14.14 -2.57
CA LEU A 79 -4.24 12.78 -2.75
C LEU A 79 -4.40 12.31 -4.19
N SER A 80 -3.47 11.48 -4.63
CA SER A 80 -3.61 10.75 -5.90
C SER A 80 -3.17 9.30 -5.76
N LEU A 81 -3.93 8.38 -6.34
CA LEU A 81 -3.48 7.03 -6.58
C LEU A 81 -2.49 7.07 -7.76
N VAL A 82 -1.25 6.69 -7.53
CA VAL A 82 -0.22 6.75 -8.58
C VAL A 82 -0.08 5.44 -9.32
N ALA A 83 -0.21 4.31 -8.62
CA ALA A 83 -0.16 2.98 -9.21
C ALA A 83 -0.86 1.94 -8.31
N GLN A 84 -1.20 0.81 -8.92
CA GLN A 84 -1.70 -0.40 -8.25
C GLN A 84 -0.88 -1.60 -8.73
N VAL A 85 -0.51 -2.50 -7.80
CA VAL A 85 0.13 -3.79 -8.12
C VAL A 85 -0.81 -4.89 -7.67
N SER A 86 -1.41 -5.60 -8.64
CA SER A 86 -2.36 -6.68 -8.38
C SER A 86 -1.68 -7.89 -7.73
N PRO A 87 -2.39 -8.68 -6.92
CA PRO A 87 -1.83 -9.91 -6.34
C PRO A 87 -1.34 -10.89 -7.40
N PRO A 88 -0.42 -11.81 -7.06
CA PRO A 88 0.12 -12.82 -7.99
C PRO A 88 -0.93 -13.69 -8.67
N ASN A 89 -2.06 -13.90 -8.02
CA ASN A 89 -3.23 -14.59 -8.56
C ASN A 89 -4.50 -14.16 -7.81
N SER A 90 -5.68 -14.58 -8.28
CA SER A 90 -6.98 -14.17 -7.76
C SER A 90 -7.36 -14.77 -6.39
N LEU A 91 -6.60 -15.71 -5.86
CA LEU A 91 -6.85 -16.31 -4.55
C LEU A 91 -6.09 -15.59 -3.44
N LEU A 92 -4.97 -14.96 -3.79
CA LEU A 92 -4.10 -14.28 -2.85
C LEU A 92 -4.59 -12.86 -2.55
N THR A 93 -4.44 -12.44 -1.30
CA THR A 93 -4.78 -11.11 -0.81
C THR A 93 -3.56 -10.47 -0.16
N ALA A 94 -3.32 -9.20 -0.47
CA ALA A 94 -2.24 -8.45 0.17
C ALA A 94 -2.51 -8.28 1.67
N SER A 95 -1.58 -8.75 2.50
CA SER A 95 -1.72 -8.83 3.97
C SER A 95 -0.87 -7.80 4.71
N HIS A 96 0.30 -7.47 4.16
CA HIS A 96 1.25 -6.54 4.79
C HIS A 96 2.13 -5.87 3.74
N VAL A 97 2.72 -4.74 4.09
CA VAL A 97 3.75 -4.06 3.30
C VAL A 97 4.80 -3.45 4.21
N ASP A 98 6.06 -3.66 3.89
CA ASP A 98 7.21 -2.97 4.47
C ASP A 98 7.91 -2.15 3.39
N VAL A 99 8.42 -0.96 3.74
CA VAL A 99 9.04 -0.04 2.79
C VAL A 99 10.41 0.39 3.29
N GLU A 100 11.44 -0.06 2.61
CA GLU A 100 12.82 0.28 2.94
C GLU A 100 13.63 0.65 1.69
N GLY A 101 14.37 1.76 1.76
CA GLY A 101 15.11 2.29 0.61
C GLY A 101 14.19 2.52 -0.60
N ASP A 102 14.59 2.02 -1.74
CA ASP A 102 13.85 2.13 -3.01
C ASP A 102 12.91 0.96 -3.27
N PHE A 103 12.56 0.17 -2.25
CA PHE A 103 11.75 -1.02 -2.41
C PHE A 103 10.58 -1.09 -1.43
N ALA A 104 9.45 -1.60 -1.92
CA ALA A 104 8.34 -2.09 -1.13
C ALA A 104 8.32 -3.62 -1.18
N TYR A 105 8.16 -4.23 -0.02
CA TYR A 105 8.05 -5.67 0.16
C TYR A 105 6.62 -5.99 0.58
N VAL A 106 5.90 -6.76 -0.23
CA VAL A 106 4.48 -7.03 -0.01
C VAL A 106 4.28 -8.51 0.25
N SER A 107 3.58 -8.84 1.32
CA SER A 107 3.16 -10.21 1.61
C SER A 107 1.72 -10.45 1.20
N TYR A 108 1.44 -11.70 0.87
CA TYR A 108 0.13 -12.19 0.46
C TYR A 108 -0.23 -13.48 1.18
N ASN A 109 -1.50 -13.66 1.49
CA ASN A 109 -2.08 -14.86 2.06
C ASN A 109 -3.43 -15.19 1.42
N VAL A 110 -4.03 -16.30 1.80
CA VAL A 110 -5.42 -16.64 1.43
C VAL A 110 -6.37 -16.42 2.61
N VAL A 111 -7.64 -16.11 2.30
CA VAL A 111 -8.71 -15.88 3.28
C VAL A 111 -9.61 -17.13 3.34
N ASN A 112 -9.02 -18.31 3.59
CA ASN A 112 -9.78 -19.56 3.73
C ASN A 112 -8.99 -20.56 4.61
N GLU A 113 -9.46 -21.83 4.68
CA GLU A 113 -8.82 -22.87 5.48
C GLU A 113 -7.56 -23.49 4.83
N THR A 114 -7.18 -23.06 3.64
CA THR A 114 -5.97 -23.51 2.97
C THR A 114 -4.83 -22.51 3.17
N PHE A 115 -3.59 -22.98 3.15
CA PHE A 115 -2.41 -22.14 3.26
C PHE A 115 -1.80 -21.93 1.87
N SER A 116 -1.66 -20.70 1.45
CA SER A 116 -0.88 -20.32 0.27
C SER A 116 -0.51 -18.84 0.37
N GLY A 117 0.70 -18.51 -0.01
CA GLY A 117 1.16 -17.13 0.11
C GLY A 117 2.20 -16.74 -0.92
N ALA A 118 2.53 -15.49 -0.91
CA ALA A 118 3.60 -14.96 -1.74
C ALA A 118 4.27 -13.74 -1.08
N ILE A 119 5.44 -13.40 -1.57
CA ILE A 119 6.11 -12.14 -1.29
C ILE A 119 6.54 -11.54 -2.61
N GLU A 120 6.28 -10.26 -2.80
CA GLU A 120 6.78 -9.49 -3.94
C GLU A 120 7.73 -8.40 -3.49
N ILE A 121 8.77 -8.16 -4.29
CA ILE A 121 9.65 -7.01 -4.19
C ILE A 121 9.28 -6.06 -5.33
N ILE A 122 8.98 -4.83 -4.97
CA ILE A 122 8.55 -3.79 -5.91
C ILE A 122 9.53 -2.63 -5.81
N ASN A 123 10.24 -2.36 -6.89
CA ASN A 123 11.08 -1.16 -6.98
C ASN A 123 10.17 0.07 -7.07
N ILE A 124 10.32 0.96 -6.12
CA ILE A 124 9.58 2.23 -5.97
C ILE A 124 10.51 3.44 -5.99
N SER A 125 11.72 3.32 -6.54
CA SER A 125 12.62 4.47 -6.73
C SER A 125 11.95 5.60 -7.51
N ASN A 126 11.05 5.23 -8.44
CA ASN A 126 10.03 6.12 -9.00
C ASN A 126 8.64 5.53 -8.71
N PRO A 127 7.93 6.01 -7.67
CA PRO A 127 6.60 5.47 -7.34
C PRO A 127 5.53 5.71 -8.43
N HIS A 128 5.78 6.60 -9.38
CA HIS A 128 4.92 6.80 -10.56
C HIS A 128 5.17 5.79 -11.70
N ASP A 129 6.25 5.00 -11.61
CA ASP A 129 6.59 3.90 -12.53
C ASP A 129 7.15 2.70 -11.73
N PRO A 130 6.37 2.12 -10.80
CA PRO A 130 6.85 1.02 -9.97
C PRO A 130 7.07 -0.24 -10.81
N ARG A 131 7.99 -1.10 -10.37
CA ARG A 131 8.33 -2.34 -11.08
C ARG A 131 8.40 -3.50 -10.11
N VAL A 132 7.64 -4.55 -10.37
CA VAL A 132 7.81 -5.81 -9.64
C VAL A 132 9.10 -6.45 -10.14
N THR A 133 10.10 -6.57 -9.26
CA THR A 133 11.43 -7.09 -9.61
C THR A 133 11.58 -8.57 -9.32
N SER A 134 10.87 -9.06 -8.30
CA SER A 134 10.97 -10.45 -7.89
C SER A 134 9.74 -10.90 -7.12
N ARG A 135 9.42 -12.17 -7.21
CA ARG A 135 8.31 -12.82 -6.50
C ARG A 135 8.74 -14.18 -5.98
N VAL A 136 8.34 -14.48 -4.75
CA VAL A 136 8.41 -15.84 -4.16
C VAL A 136 6.99 -16.30 -3.87
N VAL A 137 6.66 -17.54 -4.25
CA VAL A 137 5.34 -18.14 -4.00
C VAL A 137 5.51 -19.37 -3.13
N TYR A 138 4.73 -19.43 -2.05
CA TYR A 138 4.59 -20.56 -1.14
C TYR A 138 3.29 -21.30 -1.44
N ARG A 139 3.35 -22.62 -1.60
CA ARG A 139 2.16 -23.44 -1.90
C ARG A 139 1.41 -23.92 -0.67
N ASN A 140 2.08 -23.95 0.47
CA ASN A 140 1.53 -24.44 1.75
C ASN A 140 1.85 -23.48 2.90
N ALA A 141 1.95 -22.17 2.65
CA ALA A 141 2.17 -21.22 3.73
C ALA A 141 1.56 -19.87 3.41
N ASP A 142 0.79 -19.33 4.35
CA ASP A 142 0.35 -17.93 4.37
C ASP A 142 1.48 -17.04 4.86
N ILE A 143 1.60 -15.86 4.26
CA ILE A 143 2.54 -14.84 4.74
C ILE A 143 1.71 -13.68 5.30
N ASN A 144 1.72 -13.51 6.63
CA ASN A 144 0.88 -12.53 7.32
C ASN A 144 1.56 -11.19 7.54
N ALA A 145 2.87 -11.21 7.78
CA ALA A 145 3.69 -10.01 7.93
C ALA A 145 5.11 -10.27 7.47
N LEU A 146 5.83 -9.20 7.22
CA LEU A 146 7.25 -9.25 6.87
C LEU A 146 7.95 -7.94 7.27
N GLN A 147 9.27 -8.03 7.42
CA GLN A 147 10.15 -6.88 7.52
C GLN A 147 11.42 -7.14 6.71
N TYR A 148 11.85 -6.16 5.93
CA TYR A 148 13.19 -6.20 5.32
C TYR A 148 14.23 -5.65 6.28
N HIS A 149 15.36 -6.32 6.38
CA HIS A 149 16.49 -5.82 7.14
C HIS A 149 17.83 -6.39 6.62
N ASN A 150 18.77 -5.52 6.30
CA ASN A 150 20.15 -5.88 5.95
C ASN A 150 20.29 -7.04 4.95
N GLY A 151 19.66 -6.93 3.78
CA GLY A 151 19.77 -7.92 2.71
C GLY A 151 18.92 -9.18 2.90
N HIS A 152 17.96 -9.15 3.83
CA HIS A 152 17.03 -10.26 4.06
C HIS A 152 15.61 -9.77 4.27
N VAL A 153 14.64 -10.52 3.78
CA VAL A 153 13.24 -10.44 4.20
C VAL A 153 13.00 -11.45 5.29
N TYR A 154 12.49 -10.99 6.42
CA TYR A 154 12.01 -11.82 7.53
C TYR A 154 10.49 -11.89 7.39
N ALA A 155 9.98 -13.05 6.96
CA ALA A 155 8.56 -13.26 6.70
C ALA A 155 7.97 -14.24 7.70
N VAL A 156 6.78 -13.94 8.21
CA VAL A 156 6.10 -14.77 9.22
C VAL A 156 4.70 -15.13 8.76
N GLY A 157 4.23 -16.30 9.22
CA GLY A 157 2.89 -16.73 8.84
C GLY A 157 2.51 -18.10 9.39
N GLY A 158 1.61 -18.76 8.69
CA GLY A 158 1.10 -20.08 9.01
C GLY A 158 1.40 -21.10 7.91
N VAL A 159 1.69 -22.34 8.29
CA VAL A 159 1.86 -23.48 7.40
C VAL A 159 0.99 -24.64 7.89
N ASP A 160 0.45 -25.44 6.99
CA ASP A 160 -0.17 -26.69 7.39
C ASP A 160 0.91 -27.74 7.70
N ALA A 161 1.28 -27.84 8.97
CA ALA A 161 2.28 -28.79 9.44
C ALA A 161 1.82 -30.25 9.35
N MET A 162 0.53 -30.52 9.12
CA MET A 162 0.04 -31.90 8.96
C MET A 162 0.40 -32.50 7.60
N ILE A 163 0.60 -31.64 6.60
CA ILE A 163 0.96 -32.08 5.24
C ILE A 163 2.38 -31.66 4.83
N SER A 164 3.07 -30.89 5.69
CA SER A 164 4.47 -30.49 5.48
C SER A 164 5.42 -31.54 6.03
N ASP A 165 6.42 -31.92 5.26
CA ASP A 165 7.50 -32.80 5.74
C ASP A 165 8.58 -32.03 6.54
N ALA A 166 8.60 -30.68 6.41
CA ALA A 166 9.63 -29.82 6.97
C ALA A 166 9.19 -29.08 8.24
N ALA A 167 7.87 -28.80 8.39
CA ALA A 167 7.36 -27.96 9.46
C ALA A 167 6.95 -28.78 10.69
N PRO A 168 7.61 -28.60 11.85
CA PRO A 168 7.23 -29.25 13.11
C PRO A 168 6.03 -28.60 13.82
N SER A 169 5.66 -27.36 13.44
CA SER A 169 4.52 -26.61 13.96
C SER A 169 3.98 -25.66 12.90
N ASN A 170 2.73 -25.18 13.09
CA ASN A 170 2.07 -24.35 12.09
C ASN A 170 2.63 -22.91 12.03
N SER A 171 3.06 -22.36 13.13
CA SER A 171 3.60 -21.00 13.20
C SER A 171 5.07 -20.98 12.79
N PHE A 172 5.45 -20.14 11.84
CA PHE A 172 6.81 -20.11 11.32
C PHE A 172 7.33 -18.70 11.04
N ILE A 173 8.65 -18.60 10.92
CA ILE A 173 9.40 -17.49 10.34
C ILE A 173 10.35 -18.03 9.25
N ALA A 174 10.50 -17.27 8.18
CA ALA A 174 11.49 -17.48 7.13
C ALA A 174 12.41 -16.26 7.03
N LYS A 175 13.72 -16.46 7.06
CA LYS A 175 14.75 -15.48 6.71
C LYS A 175 15.18 -15.74 5.29
N ILE A 176 14.81 -14.85 4.36
CA ILE A 176 14.95 -15.01 2.92
C ILE A 176 16.02 -14.04 2.40
N PRO A 177 17.11 -14.50 1.80
CA PRO A 177 18.12 -13.62 1.22
C PRO A 177 17.58 -12.79 0.06
N VAL A 178 17.89 -11.49 0.07
CA VAL A 178 17.58 -10.53 -1.00
C VAL A 178 18.87 -9.88 -1.48
N ASN A 179 19.06 -9.87 -2.78
CA ASN A 179 20.21 -9.21 -3.40
C ASN A 179 19.72 -8.23 -4.47
N ALA A 180 19.96 -6.91 -4.23
CA ALA A 180 19.58 -5.85 -5.17
C ALA A 180 18.12 -5.90 -5.66
N GLY A 181 17.18 -6.25 -4.76
CA GLY A 181 15.76 -6.34 -5.09
C GLY A 181 15.33 -7.67 -5.73
N ASP A 182 16.08 -8.74 -5.52
CA ASP A 182 15.86 -10.06 -6.15
C ASP A 182 15.97 -11.20 -5.12
N PHE A 183 15.05 -12.18 -5.19
CA PHE A 183 15.04 -13.44 -4.45
C PHE A 183 15.79 -14.55 -5.19
N SER A 184 16.99 -14.34 -5.67
CA SER A 184 17.71 -15.28 -6.53
C SER A 184 18.25 -16.53 -5.82
N ASN A 185 18.32 -16.54 -4.48
CA ASN A 185 18.92 -17.62 -3.71
C ASN A 185 17.96 -18.27 -2.70
N LEU A 186 17.05 -19.12 -3.19
CA LEU A 186 16.14 -19.88 -2.31
C LEU A 186 16.83 -20.93 -1.44
N SER A 187 17.99 -21.46 -1.84
CA SER A 187 18.71 -22.43 -1.02
C SER A 187 19.32 -21.83 0.26
N GLY A 188 19.34 -20.50 0.36
CA GLY A 188 19.77 -19.77 1.54
C GLY A 188 18.64 -19.40 2.52
N ILE A 189 17.40 -19.84 2.29
CA ILE A 189 16.30 -19.60 3.22
C ILE A 189 16.52 -20.39 4.51
N ILE A 190 16.40 -19.70 5.64
CA ILE A 190 16.45 -20.29 6.97
C ILE A 190 15.07 -20.19 7.58
N TYR A 191 14.58 -21.28 8.18
CA TYR A 191 13.28 -21.34 8.84
C TYR A 191 13.43 -21.49 10.34
N GLY A 192 12.54 -20.82 11.08
CA GLY A 192 12.30 -21.02 12.51
C GLY A 192 10.83 -21.37 12.73
N PHE A 193 10.54 -22.13 13.78
CA PHE A 193 9.19 -22.53 14.14
C PHE A 193 8.95 -22.28 15.62
N GLN A 194 7.74 -21.84 15.95
CA GLN A 194 7.34 -21.47 17.30
C GLN A 194 5.94 -21.98 17.63
N GLN A 195 5.55 -21.83 18.90
CA GLN A 195 4.21 -22.16 19.37
C GLN A 195 3.15 -21.23 18.74
N GLY A 196 1.92 -21.75 18.61
CA GLY A 196 0.77 -21.04 18.05
C GLY A 196 0.35 -21.56 16.69
N PHE A 197 -0.85 -21.15 16.28
CA PHE A 197 -1.42 -21.58 14.99
C PHE A 197 -0.79 -20.85 13.80
N THR A 198 -0.46 -19.56 13.97
CA THR A 198 0.17 -18.75 12.93
C THR A 198 0.97 -17.61 13.56
N ALA A 199 2.08 -17.24 12.95
CA ALA A 199 2.78 -16.02 13.31
C ALA A 199 2.11 -14.81 12.65
N ASN A 200 1.99 -13.71 13.40
CA ASN A 200 1.19 -12.56 13.02
C ASN A 200 2.02 -11.32 12.71
N ASP A 201 3.15 -11.16 13.41
CA ASP A 201 4.00 -9.97 13.26
C ASP A 201 5.46 -10.30 13.55
N VAL A 202 6.38 -9.53 12.95
CA VAL A 202 7.83 -9.68 13.09
C VAL A 202 8.49 -8.32 13.19
N PHE A 203 9.48 -8.21 14.07
CA PHE A 203 10.30 -7.02 14.20
C PHE A 203 11.76 -7.38 14.47
N ILE A 204 12.69 -6.72 13.77
CA ILE A 204 14.11 -6.85 14.02
C ILE A 204 14.56 -5.74 14.97
N HIS A 205 15.14 -6.14 16.09
CA HIS A 205 15.62 -5.21 17.11
C HIS A 205 17.01 -5.61 17.58
N ASN A 206 17.99 -4.74 17.37
CA ASN A 206 19.39 -5.05 17.58
C ASN A 206 19.81 -6.31 16.76
N ASP A 207 20.33 -7.33 17.42
CA ASP A 207 20.75 -8.60 16.81
C ASP A 207 19.70 -9.72 16.98
N GLU A 208 18.46 -9.35 17.32
CA GLU A 208 17.35 -10.25 17.62
C GLU A 208 16.20 -10.07 16.63
N VAL A 209 15.48 -11.16 16.40
CA VAL A 209 14.22 -11.17 15.64
C VAL A 209 13.10 -11.58 16.57
N LEU A 210 12.16 -10.68 16.79
CA LEU A 210 11.00 -10.88 17.63
C LEU A 210 9.80 -11.28 16.77
N VAL A 211 9.14 -12.38 17.14
CA VAL A 211 7.96 -12.90 16.42
C VAL A 211 6.80 -13.04 17.40
N THR A 212 5.64 -12.51 17.02
CA THR A 212 4.40 -12.79 17.74
C THR A 212 3.62 -13.86 17.02
N SER A 213 3.13 -14.85 17.77
CA SER A 213 2.20 -15.85 17.26
C SER A 213 0.85 -15.77 17.98
N GLY A 214 -0.22 -16.13 17.28
CA GLY A 214 -1.60 -15.85 17.71
C GLY A 214 -2.06 -16.70 18.88
N LYS A 215 -3.25 -17.32 18.74
CA LYS A 215 -3.88 -18.08 19.81
C LYS A 215 -2.98 -19.22 20.31
N ASP A 216 -2.89 -19.36 21.66
CA ASP A 216 -2.03 -20.32 22.35
C ASP A 216 -0.56 -20.25 21.86
N GLY A 217 -0.09 -19.03 21.58
CA GLY A 217 1.18 -18.74 20.97
C GLY A 217 2.20 -18.11 21.90
N SER A 218 3.14 -17.39 21.33
CA SER A 218 4.30 -16.85 22.06
C SER A 218 4.79 -15.51 21.51
N LEU A 219 5.53 -14.78 22.33
CA LEU A 219 6.61 -13.92 21.86
C LEU A 219 7.86 -14.77 21.78
N THR A 220 8.37 -14.98 20.59
CA THR A 220 9.57 -15.77 20.36
C THR A 220 10.71 -14.87 19.92
N VAL A 221 11.87 -15.08 20.51
CA VAL A 221 13.12 -14.33 20.24
C VAL A 221 14.10 -15.25 19.55
N TYR A 222 14.51 -14.87 18.35
CA TYR A 222 15.52 -15.58 17.57
C TYR A 222 16.78 -14.74 17.41
N SER A 223 17.91 -15.41 17.25
CA SER A 223 19.13 -14.78 16.74
C SER A 223 18.91 -14.28 15.32
N GLN A 224 19.22 -13.02 15.05
CA GLN A 224 19.14 -12.47 13.70
C GLN A 224 20.05 -13.20 12.70
N ASN A 225 21.16 -13.77 13.17
CA ASN A 225 22.15 -14.39 12.31
C ASN A 225 21.63 -15.67 11.61
N ASP A 226 21.03 -16.58 12.38
CA ASP A 226 20.73 -17.95 11.93
C ASP A 226 19.35 -18.46 12.35
N LEU A 227 18.49 -17.62 12.91
CA LEU A 227 17.20 -17.95 13.51
C LEU A 227 17.29 -19.04 14.60
N THR A 228 18.40 -19.13 15.30
CA THR A 228 18.49 -19.97 16.50
C THR A 228 17.56 -19.40 17.57
N LEU A 229 16.66 -20.22 18.11
CA LEU A 229 15.76 -19.87 19.20
C LEU A 229 16.57 -19.46 20.45
N GLN A 230 16.31 -18.27 20.97
CA GLN A 230 16.97 -17.75 22.17
C GLN A 230 16.03 -17.80 23.38
N ASP A 231 14.82 -17.24 23.24
CA ASP A 231 13.81 -17.21 24.29
C ASP A 231 12.41 -17.38 23.68
N GLU A 232 11.47 -17.93 24.47
CA GLU A 232 10.07 -18.06 24.11
C GLU A 232 9.17 -17.80 25.32
N PHE A 233 8.29 -16.80 25.21
CA PHE A 233 7.38 -16.39 26.28
C PHE A 233 5.94 -16.64 25.84
N MET A 234 5.21 -17.47 26.59
CA MET A 234 3.84 -17.89 26.25
C MET A 234 2.83 -16.78 26.51
N TYR A 235 1.94 -16.57 25.55
CA TYR A 235 0.82 -15.63 25.61
C TYR A 235 -0.45 -16.25 25.08
N ALA A 236 -1.60 -15.70 25.46
CA ALA A 236 -2.88 -16.27 25.07
C ALA A 236 -3.24 -16.01 23.61
N ASP A 237 -3.01 -14.78 23.08
CA ASP A 237 -3.36 -14.42 21.70
C ASP A 237 -2.64 -13.14 21.23
N LEU A 238 -1.35 -13.27 20.93
CA LEU A 238 -0.57 -12.12 20.45
C LEU A 238 -0.88 -11.79 19.00
N ARG A 239 -1.15 -10.52 18.73
CA ARG A 239 -1.49 -10.01 17.39
C ARG A 239 -0.33 -9.26 16.73
N SER A 240 0.32 -8.37 17.46
CA SER A 240 1.39 -7.56 16.91
C SER A 240 2.34 -7.04 17.97
N LEU A 241 3.45 -6.45 17.51
CA LEU A 241 4.39 -5.75 18.37
C LEU A 241 4.81 -4.41 17.76
N SER A 242 5.25 -3.50 18.61
CA SER A 242 5.88 -2.24 18.21
C SER A 242 7.03 -1.92 19.15
N ILE A 243 8.07 -1.29 18.65
CA ILE A 243 9.28 -0.97 19.42
C ILE A 243 9.53 0.53 19.39
N ARG A 244 9.91 1.07 20.54
CA ARG A 244 10.36 2.44 20.71
C ARG A 244 11.58 2.47 21.63
N GLY A 245 12.76 2.66 21.08
CA GLY A 245 14.01 2.54 21.84
C GLY A 245 14.17 1.14 22.42
N GLU A 246 14.19 1.02 23.76
CA GLU A 246 14.29 -0.27 24.46
C GLU A 246 12.92 -0.79 24.96
N GLU A 247 11.83 -0.09 24.71
CA GLU A 247 10.47 -0.52 25.07
C GLU A 247 9.84 -1.32 23.94
N ILE A 248 9.25 -2.46 24.28
CA ILE A 248 8.56 -3.37 23.38
C ILE A 248 7.09 -3.42 23.81
N ALA A 249 6.18 -2.97 22.96
CA ALA A 249 4.75 -3.11 23.20
C ALA A 249 4.22 -4.33 22.44
N LEU A 250 3.44 -5.16 23.13
CA LEU A 250 2.75 -6.34 22.60
C LEU A 250 1.25 -6.11 22.68
N LEU A 251 0.51 -6.46 21.64
CA LEU A 251 -0.94 -6.54 21.65
C LEU A 251 -1.36 -8.00 21.89
N ASP A 252 -1.90 -8.29 23.06
CA ASP A 252 -2.56 -9.54 23.38
C ASP A 252 -4.07 -9.34 23.31
N ALA A 253 -4.73 -9.98 22.35
CA ALA A 253 -6.16 -9.81 22.12
C ALA A 253 -7.04 -10.29 23.31
N SER A 254 -6.46 -11.06 24.24
CA SER A 254 -7.16 -11.54 25.45
C SER A 254 -7.07 -10.56 26.63
N GLN A 255 -6.12 -9.61 26.62
CA GLN A 255 -5.83 -8.76 27.76
C GLN A 255 -5.66 -7.28 27.43
N GLY A 256 -5.15 -6.96 26.22
CA GLY A 256 -4.78 -5.61 25.82
C GLY A 256 -3.28 -5.47 25.57
N VAL A 257 -2.67 -4.35 25.97
CA VAL A 257 -1.28 -4.06 25.68
C VAL A 257 -0.38 -4.35 26.89
N LYS A 258 0.73 -5.04 26.62
CA LYS A 258 1.85 -5.21 27.56
C LYS A 258 3.06 -4.48 27.02
N VAL A 259 3.63 -3.59 27.85
CA VAL A 259 4.90 -2.94 27.53
C VAL A 259 6.00 -3.65 28.31
N LEU A 260 7.01 -4.12 27.61
CA LEU A 260 8.16 -4.84 28.15
C LEU A 260 9.42 -3.96 28.09
N ASP A 261 10.35 -4.23 28.99
CA ASP A 261 11.72 -3.72 28.91
C ASP A 261 12.60 -4.61 27.98
N LYS A 262 13.86 -4.20 27.76
CA LYS A 262 14.86 -4.95 26.96
C LYS A 262 15.20 -6.35 27.48
N LYS A 263 14.69 -6.76 28.64
CA LYS A 263 14.82 -8.12 29.20
C LYS A 263 13.52 -8.89 29.12
N TYR A 264 12.59 -8.40 28.30
CA TYR A 264 11.25 -8.98 28.09
C TYR A 264 10.39 -9.03 29.35
N LYS A 265 10.71 -8.22 30.37
CA LYS A 265 9.92 -8.12 31.59
C LYS A 265 8.84 -7.06 31.43
N THR A 266 7.60 -7.41 31.76
CA THR A 266 6.49 -6.46 31.76
C THR A 266 6.74 -5.31 32.74
N VAL A 267 6.75 -4.09 32.22
CA VAL A 267 6.89 -2.85 32.99
C VAL A 267 5.58 -2.07 33.08
N ARG A 268 4.63 -2.37 32.16
CA ARG A 268 3.29 -1.74 32.15
C ARG A 268 2.28 -2.65 31.46
N GLU A 269 1.04 -2.57 31.92
CA GLU A 269 -0.12 -3.22 31.30
C GLU A 269 -1.20 -2.18 31.06
N ILE A 270 -1.84 -2.24 29.88
CA ILE A 270 -3.00 -1.44 29.49
C ILE A 270 -4.11 -2.42 29.18
N ASN A 271 -5.07 -2.55 30.10
CA ASN A 271 -6.19 -3.48 29.92
C ASN A 271 -7.17 -2.91 28.90
N ILE A 272 -7.44 -3.66 27.83
CA ILE A 272 -8.39 -3.31 26.78
C ILE A 272 -9.47 -4.36 26.73
N ASN A 273 -10.70 -3.95 27.06
CA ASN A 273 -11.87 -4.83 26.99
C ASN A 273 -12.58 -4.63 25.63
N THR A 274 -11.98 -5.19 24.59
CA THR A 274 -12.51 -5.17 23.21
C THR A 274 -12.53 -6.58 22.65
N ASP A 275 -13.58 -6.92 21.90
CA ASP A 275 -13.58 -8.08 21.03
C ASP A 275 -12.75 -7.75 19.77
N PHE A 276 -11.54 -8.27 19.70
CA PHE A 276 -10.64 -8.08 18.57
C PHE A 276 -11.03 -8.92 17.35
N GLY A 277 -12.04 -9.76 17.46
CA GLY A 277 -12.54 -10.63 16.39
C GLY A 277 -11.56 -11.73 15.96
N PRO A 278 -11.97 -12.55 14.99
CA PRO A 278 -11.17 -13.71 14.55
C PRO A 278 -9.99 -13.32 13.64
N SER A 279 -10.05 -12.16 12.98
CA SER A 279 -8.95 -11.70 12.12
C SER A 279 -7.67 -11.50 12.93
N THR A 280 -6.58 -12.16 12.53
CA THR A 280 -5.29 -12.10 13.22
C THR A 280 -4.62 -10.74 13.07
N LYS A 281 -4.88 -10.00 11.98
CA LYS A 281 -4.30 -8.69 11.73
C LYS A 281 -4.93 -7.63 12.61
N LYS A 282 -4.25 -7.26 13.67
CA LYS A 282 -4.53 -6.10 14.53
C LYS A 282 -3.20 -5.55 14.98
N THR A 283 -2.93 -4.28 14.71
CA THR A 283 -1.64 -3.68 15.03
C THR A 283 -1.73 -2.64 16.13
N LEU A 284 -0.59 -2.34 16.69
CA LEU A 284 -0.40 -1.23 17.60
C LEU A 284 0.81 -0.40 17.16
N LYS A 285 0.85 0.88 17.55
CA LYS A 285 1.95 1.78 17.21
C LYS A 285 2.23 2.75 18.34
N PHE A 286 3.50 2.91 18.69
CA PHE A 286 3.94 4.04 19.51
C PHE A 286 3.83 5.36 18.74
N HIS A 287 3.32 6.38 19.39
CA HIS A 287 3.29 7.75 18.89
C HIS A 287 3.49 8.72 20.05
N ASP A 288 4.63 9.37 20.11
CA ASP A 288 5.07 10.21 21.23
C ASP A 288 4.93 9.50 22.60
N ASP A 289 4.15 10.07 23.52
CA ASP A 289 3.84 9.51 24.84
C ASP A 289 2.59 8.63 24.87
N ARG A 290 2.16 8.12 23.70
CA ARG A 290 0.93 7.36 23.52
C ARG A 290 1.18 6.05 22.81
N ILE A 291 0.18 5.20 22.88
CA ILE A 291 0.10 4.01 22.06
C ILE A 291 -1.28 3.96 21.38
N MET A 292 -1.25 3.75 20.08
CA MET A 292 -2.45 3.59 19.27
C MET A 292 -2.70 2.11 19.00
N VAL A 293 -3.93 1.65 19.18
CA VAL A 293 -4.29 0.25 19.09
C VAL A 293 -5.47 0.07 18.15
N SER A 294 -5.30 -0.79 17.15
CA SER A 294 -6.41 -1.21 16.27
C SER A 294 -7.37 -2.11 17.03
N GLU A 295 -8.58 -1.62 17.32
CA GLU A 295 -9.57 -2.31 18.14
C GLU A 295 -10.77 -2.85 17.34
N ALA A 296 -10.47 -3.46 16.19
CA ALA A 296 -11.47 -4.12 15.34
C ALA A 296 -12.64 -3.16 14.98
N ALA A 297 -13.88 -3.58 15.21
CA ALA A 297 -15.08 -2.82 14.85
C ALA A 297 -15.22 -1.47 15.60
N LYS A 298 -14.47 -1.27 16.68
CA LYS A 298 -14.50 0.00 17.42
C LYS A 298 -13.65 1.09 16.77
N GLY A 299 -12.67 0.77 15.94
CA GLY A 299 -11.74 1.73 15.38
C GLY A 299 -10.37 1.71 16.08
N THR A 300 -9.82 2.86 16.42
CA THR A 300 -8.50 3.00 17.05
C THR A 300 -8.62 3.62 18.45
N GLY A 301 -8.17 2.89 19.48
CA GLY A 301 -7.98 3.43 20.81
C GLY A 301 -6.62 4.14 20.94
N VAL A 302 -6.61 5.32 21.56
CA VAL A 302 -5.39 6.09 21.86
C VAL A 302 -5.19 6.09 23.37
N TYR A 303 -4.12 5.50 23.83
CA TYR A 303 -3.84 5.30 25.25
C TYR A 303 -2.60 6.06 25.68
N SER A 304 -2.63 6.59 26.90
CA SER A 304 -1.47 7.20 27.56
C SER A 304 -0.46 6.12 27.96
N LEU A 305 0.80 6.34 27.62
CA LEU A 305 1.87 5.45 28.07
C LEU A 305 2.25 5.66 29.52
N SER A 306 1.91 6.80 30.13
CA SER A 306 2.26 7.10 31.51
C SER A 306 1.45 6.30 32.52
N ASP A 307 0.15 6.15 32.30
CA ASP A 307 -0.81 5.54 33.23
C ASP A 307 -1.76 4.51 32.61
N GLY A 308 -1.70 4.31 31.29
CA GLY A 308 -2.58 3.38 30.56
C GLY A 308 -4.01 3.89 30.34
N ALA A 309 -4.29 5.16 30.63
CA ALA A 309 -5.63 5.71 30.46
C ALA A 309 -6.00 5.83 28.99
N LEU A 310 -7.24 5.53 28.66
CA LEU A 310 -7.81 5.84 27.34
C LEU A 310 -7.94 7.36 27.21
N LEU A 311 -7.25 7.95 26.25
CA LEU A 311 -7.24 9.39 26.00
C LEU A 311 -8.27 9.79 24.96
N ASP A 312 -8.41 8.98 23.89
CA ASP A 312 -9.28 9.24 22.78
C ASP A 312 -9.70 7.95 22.07
N TYR A 313 -10.75 8.02 21.29
CA TYR A 313 -11.24 6.92 20.50
C TYR A 313 -11.63 7.40 19.09
N ILE A 314 -10.92 6.90 18.08
CA ILE A 314 -11.16 7.27 16.69
C ILE A 314 -11.98 6.17 16.03
N PRO A 315 -13.29 6.38 15.80
CA PRO A 315 -14.17 5.35 15.24
C PRO A 315 -13.91 5.11 13.75
N ILE A 316 -14.44 4.00 13.24
CA ILE A 316 -14.59 3.79 11.80
C ILE A 316 -15.72 4.74 11.33
N MET A 317 -15.40 5.61 10.38
CA MET A 317 -16.25 6.76 10.02
C MET A 317 -17.35 6.43 9.00
N VAL A 318 -17.24 5.34 8.27
CA VAL A 318 -18.17 4.95 7.23
C VAL A 318 -18.65 3.52 7.43
N ASP A 319 -19.92 3.27 7.11
CA ASP A 319 -20.55 1.95 7.05
C ASP A 319 -20.93 1.68 5.58
N PRO A 320 -20.00 1.22 4.75
CA PRO A 320 -20.23 1.07 3.32
C PRO A 320 -21.21 -0.08 3.03
N GLU A 321 -22.21 0.19 2.20
CA GLU A 321 -23.19 -0.81 1.79
C GLU A 321 -22.53 -2.03 1.11
N GLY A 322 -22.91 -3.22 1.51
CA GLY A 322 -22.42 -4.49 0.94
C GLY A 322 -21.11 -5.00 1.53
N VAL A 323 -20.50 -4.29 2.48
CA VAL A 323 -19.35 -4.79 3.24
C VAL A 323 -19.83 -5.56 4.46
N SER A 324 -19.28 -6.77 4.68
CA SER A 324 -19.66 -7.57 5.83
C SER A 324 -19.17 -6.94 7.15
N PRO A 325 -19.89 -7.05 8.27
CA PRO A 325 -19.43 -6.54 9.56
C PRO A 325 -18.05 -7.09 10.00
N GLY A 326 -17.70 -8.30 9.57
CA GLY A 326 -16.39 -8.90 9.85
C GLY A 326 -15.25 -8.23 9.09
N ASP A 327 -15.55 -7.47 8.03
CA ASP A 327 -14.56 -6.71 7.24
C ASP A 327 -14.65 -5.18 7.50
N GLN A 328 -15.57 -4.72 8.34
CA GLN A 328 -15.63 -3.34 8.84
C GLN A 328 -14.85 -3.24 10.15
N VAL A 329 -13.55 -3.39 10.07
CA VAL A 329 -12.66 -3.51 11.24
C VAL A 329 -11.35 -2.81 11.01
N THR A 330 -10.88 -2.05 11.99
CA THR A 330 -9.54 -1.49 11.95
C THR A 330 -8.52 -2.60 12.15
N ASN A 331 -7.73 -2.88 11.13
CA ASN A 331 -6.70 -3.91 11.09
C ASN A 331 -5.32 -3.36 11.47
N ALA A 332 -4.99 -2.16 10.99
CA ALA A 332 -3.69 -1.57 11.22
C ALA A 332 -3.76 -0.05 11.36
N VAL A 333 -2.76 0.49 12.04
CA VAL A 333 -2.53 1.93 12.18
C VAL A 333 -1.09 2.28 11.79
N ALA A 334 -0.94 3.42 11.14
CA ALA A 334 0.36 4.02 10.87
C ALA A 334 0.29 5.54 11.04
N THR A 335 1.41 6.18 11.26
CA THR A 335 1.51 7.64 11.41
C THR A 335 2.54 8.22 10.46
N ASN A 336 2.28 9.43 9.97
CA ASN A 336 3.21 10.20 9.15
C ASN A 336 2.96 11.70 9.37
N ASP A 337 3.93 12.40 9.96
CA ASP A 337 3.89 13.86 10.19
C ASP A 337 2.57 14.36 10.81
N GLY A 338 2.16 13.78 11.93
CA GLY A 338 0.92 14.14 12.61
C GLY A 338 -0.38 13.63 11.98
N LEU A 339 -0.27 12.87 10.89
CA LEU A 339 -1.42 12.21 10.25
C LEU A 339 -1.46 10.75 10.67
N LEU A 340 -2.55 10.32 11.28
CA LEU A 340 -2.87 8.92 11.54
C LEU A 340 -3.62 8.35 10.35
N MET A 341 -3.17 7.19 9.91
CA MET A 341 -3.79 6.37 8.88
C MET A 341 -4.34 5.10 9.52
N MET A 342 -5.61 4.79 9.25
CA MET A 342 -6.30 3.60 9.79
C MET A 342 -6.74 2.70 8.63
N ALA A 343 -6.22 1.49 8.60
CA ALA A 343 -6.63 0.45 7.64
C ALA A 343 -7.89 -0.26 8.17
N ASN A 344 -9.07 0.10 7.67
CA ASN A 344 -10.37 -0.31 8.22
C ASN A 344 -11.04 -1.45 7.43
N GLY A 345 -10.23 -2.34 6.84
CA GLY A 345 -10.80 -3.41 6.03
C GLY A 345 -11.61 -2.86 4.86
N GLY A 346 -12.81 -3.41 4.63
CA GLY A 346 -13.73 -2.96 3.61
C GLY A 346 -14.31 -1.57 3.84
N ALA A 347 -14.16 -1.00 5.06
CA ALA A 347 -14.49 0.40 5.34
C ALA A 347 -13.40 1.40 4.89
N GLY A 348 -12.35 0.92 4.23
CA GLY A 348 -11.37 1.75 3.54
C GLY A 348 -10.22 2.26 4.41
N LEU A 349 -9.53 3.28 3.91
CA LEU A 349 -8.41 3.95 4.59
C LEU A 349 -8.89 5.29 5.17
N SER A 350 -8.92 5.41 6.50
CA SER A 350 -9.25 6.69 7.14
C SER A 350 -8.00 7.49 7.45
N LEU A 351 -8.15 8.82 7.37
CA LEU A 351 -7.14 9.80 7.76
C LEU A 351 -7.64 10.65 8.92
N THR A 352 -6.77 10.90 9.90
CA THR A 352 -7.06 11.72 11.09
C THR A 352 -5.82 12.54 11.45
N GLU A 353 -5.96 13.86 11.56
CA GLU A 353 -4.92 14.73 12.11
C GLU A 353 -4.77 14.50 13.60
N ILE A 354 -3.54 14.43 14.07
CA ILE A 354 -3.22 14.38 15.50
C ILE A 354 -2.35 15.57 15.85
N GLU A 355 -2.95 16.55 16.48
CA GLU A 355 -2.26 17.76 16.91
C GLU A 355 -2.50 18.03 18.40
N ASN A 356 -1.40 18.34 19.14
CA ASN A 356 -1.48 18.75 20.55
C ASN A 356 -2.36 17.86 21.43
N GLY A 357 -2.47 16.58 21.05
CA GLY A 357 -3.23 15.62 21.83
C GLY A 357 -4.71 15.50 21.49
N SER A 358 -5.20 16.22 20.50
CA SER A 358 -6.55 16.07 19.96
C SER A 358 -6.50 15.39 18.59
N SER A 359 -7.54 14.62 18.29
CA SER A 359 -7.75 13.98 17.00
C SER A 359 -8.79 14.79 16.19
N LYS A 360 -8.48 15.09 14.94
CA LYS A 360 -9.40 15.72 14.02
C LYS A 360 -9.52 14.87 12.77
N VAL A 361 -10.71 14.37 12.53
CA VAL A 361 -11.02 13.55 11.37
C VAL A 361 -10.81 14.34 10.09
N VAL A 362 -10.13 13.74 9.12
CA VAL A 362 -9.98 14.24 7.74
C VAL A 362 -10.97 13.55 6.81
N GLY A 363 -11.21 12.26 7.00
CA GLY A 363 -12.17 11.49 6.21
C GLY A 363 -11.63 10.13 5.75
N VAL A 364 -12.40 9.46 4.91
CA VAL A 364 -12.06 8.17 4.31
C VAL A 364 -11.63 8.36 2.87
N VAL A 365 -10.45 7.85 2.54
CA VAL A 365 -9.87 7.91 1.18
C VAL A 365 -10.61 6.93 0.27
N GLU A 366 -10.97 7.36 -0.94
CA GLU A 366 -11.61 6.52 -1.95
C GLU A 366 -10.63 5.47 -2.50
N LEU A 367 -10.54 4.32 -1.83
CA LEU A 367 -9.78 3.16 -2.28
C LEU A 367 -10.68 1.97 -2.55
N ARG A 368 -10.18 0.99 -3.29
CA ARG A 368 -10.84 -0.30 -3.51
C ARG A 368 -10.22 -1.38 -2.66
N GLY A 369 -10.99 -2.45 -2.44
CA GLY A 369 -10.55 -3.63 -1.70
C GLY A 369 -10.66 -3.47 -0.18
N SER A 370 -10.28 -4.52 0.53
CA SER A 370 -10.23 -4.56 1.99
C SER A 370 -8.82 -4.15 2.44
N ILE A 371 -8.72 -3.02 3.14
CA ILE A 371 -7.42 -2.48 3.56
C ILE A 371 -6.94 -3.21 4.81
N ASN A 372 -5.94 -4.09 4.64
CA ASN A 372 -5.41 -4.94 5.70
C ASN A 372 -4.25 -4.28 6.46
N TYR A 373 -3.42 -3.52 5.74
CA TYR A 373 -2.27 -2.87 6.32
C TYR A 373 -1.93 -1.57 5.58
N VAL A 374 -1.26 -0.66 6.27
CA VAL A 374 -0.79 0.59 5.70
C VAL A 374 0.60 0.93 6.22
N ALA A 375 1.47 1.34 5.34
CA ALA A 375 2.76 1.93 5.64
C ALA A 375 2.89 3.28 4.95
N SER A 376 3.80 4.11 5.40
CA SER A 376 4.08 5.40 4.74
C SER A 376 5.57 5.70 4.75
N LYS A 377 6.01 6.40 3.71
CA LYS A 377 7.38 6.88 3.56
C LYS A 377 7.40 8.18 2.77
N GLY A 378 7.93 9.23 3.40
CA GLY A 378 7.88 10.58 2.80
C GLY A 378 6.44 10.95 2.44
N ASP A 379 6.21 11.38 1.22
CA ASP A 379 4.89 11.76 0.73
C ASP A 379 4.04 10.61 0.19
N TYR A 380 4.44 9.35 0.41
CA TYR A 380 3.71 8.22 -0.13
C TYR A 380 3.10 7.35 0.96
N ILE A 381 1.89 6.87 0.68
CA ILE A 381 1.17 5.85 1.46
C ILE A 381 1.12 4.57 0.62
N PHE A 382 1.41 3.47 1.24
CA PHE A 382 1.38 2.12 0.67
C PHE A 382 0.31 1.31 1.40
N ALA A 383 -0.79 1.01 0.70
CA ALA A 383 -1.92 0.28 1.28
C ALA A 383 -1.95 -1.16 0.73
N ALA A 384 -1.83 -2.13 1.62
CA ALA A 384 -2.10 -3.54 1.32
C ALA A 384 -3.61 -3.75 1.33
N SER A 385 -4.21 -3.81 0.12
CA SER A 385 -5.65 -3.68 -0.12
C SER A 385 -6.29 -5.01 -0.53
N GLY A 386 -5.95 -6.09 0.18
CA GLY A 386 -6.53 -7.41 -0.03
C GLY A 386 -6.45 -7.88 -1.49
N SER A 387 -7.60 -8.16 -2.11
CA SER A 387 -7.69 -8.63 -3.50
C SER A 387 -7.26 -7.59 -4.55
N GLU A 388 -7.16 -6.33 -4.18
CA GLU A 388 -6.65 -5.26 -5.06
C GLU A 388 -5.11 -5.14 -5.02
N GLY A 389 -4.45 -5.86 -4.10
CA GLY A 389 -3.00 -5.87 -3.96
C GLY A 389 -2.44 -4.64 -3.27
N LEU A 390 -1.30 -4.13 -3.76
CA LEU A 390 -0.70 -2.90 -3.25
C LEU A 390 -1.25 -1.69 -4.01
N GLN A 391 -1.73 -0.69 -3.28
CA GLN A 391 -2.07 0.63 -3.82
C GLN A 391 -1.07 1.66 -3.33
N ILE A 392 -0.46 2.40 -4.25
CA ILE A 392 0.53 3.45 -3.97
C ILE A 392 -0.16 4.80 -4.13
N ILE A 393 -0.20 5.57 -3.06
CA ILE A 393 -0.90 6.86 -3.00
C ILE A 393 0.12 7.95 -2.69
N LYS A 394 0.07 9.05 -3.44
CA LYS A 394 0.87 10.25 -3.15
C LYS A 394 0.04 11.25 -2.35
N MET A 395 0.60 11.71 -1.24
CA MET A 395 0.17 12.90 -0.52
C MET A 395 0.85 14.11 -1.16
N ASN A 396 0.09 14.93 -1.87
CA ASN A 396 0.65 16.06 -2.60
C ASN A 396 0.79 17.25 -1.64
N ARG A 397 1.84 17.25 -0.83
CA ARG A 397 2.16 18.34 0.09
C ARG A 397 2.82 19.48 -0.67
N PRO A 398 2.65 20.75 -0.23
CA PRO A 398 3.43 21.86 -0.78
C PRO A 398 4.93 21.59 -0.56
N ALA A 399 5.75 21.90 -1.55
CA ALA A 399 7.19 21.88 -1.35
C ALA A 399 7.58 22.92 -0.28
N GLU A 400 8.45 22.58 0.64
CA GLU A 400 8.91 23.48 1.71
C GLU A 400 9.71 24.68 1.18
N THR A 401 10.25 24.59 -0.03
CA THR A 401 10.99 25.66 -0.71
C THR A 401 10.17 26.24 -1.83
N LEU A 402 9.35 27.23 -1.53
CA LEU A 402 8.68 28.05 -2.54
C LEU A 402 9.65 29.13 -3.04
N VAL A 403 9.63 29.35 -4.36
CA VAL A 403 10.36 30.47 -4.99
C VAL A 403 9.83 31.80 -4.44
N ASP A 404 10.64 32.85 -4.43
CA ASP A 404 10.32 34.19 -3.87
C ASP A 404 8.94 34.74 -4.26
N ARG A 405 8.41 34.39 -5.43
CA ARG A 405 7.06 34.77 -5.90
C ARG A 405 5.91 34.11 -5.15
N CYS A 406 6.18 33.04 -4.44
CA CYS A 406 5.18 32.23 -3.72
C CYS A 406 5.19 32.51 -2.21
N SER A 407 6.15 33.28 -1.71
CA SER A 407 6.21 33.68 -0.31
C SER A 407 5.03 34.60 0.01
N ASP A 408 4.44 34.43 1.19
CA ASP A 408 3.37 35.28 1.74
C ASP A 408 2.05 35.30 0.91
N LEU A 409 1.85 34.35 -0.01
CA LEU A 409 0.58 34.25 -0.72
C LEU A 409 -0.52 33.70 0.21
N PRO A 410 -1.76 34.22 0.11
CA PRO A 410 -2.88 33.69 0.87
C PRO A 410 -3.21 32.27 0.42
N GLU A 411 -3.69 31.46 1.36
CA GLU A 411 -4.28 30.18 1.03
C GLU A 411 -5.63 30.36 0.33
N TYR A 412 -5.93 29.46 -0.62
CA TYR A 412 -7.24 29.45 -1.26
C TYR A 412 -8.29 28.85 -0.33
N THR A 413 -9.28 29.65 0.02
CA THR A 413 -10.42 29.26 0.88
C THR A 413 -11.76 29.28 0.15
N GLY A 414 -11.73 29.43 -1.18
CA GLY A 414 -12.93 29.48 -2.02
C GLY A 414 -13.54 28.11 -2.31
N SER A 415 -14.54 28.09 -3.20
CA SER A 415 -15.23 26.86 -3.58
C SER A 415 -14.34 25.92 -4.39
N ASP A 416 -14.71 24.64 -4.46
CA ASP A 416 -14.03 23.60 -5.26
C ASP A 416 -14.13 23.84 -6.78
N LYS A 417 -14.99 24.77 -7.23
CA LYS A 417 -15.08 25.26 -8.61
C LYS A 417 -14.38 26.61 -8.72
N PHE A 418 -13.11 26.57 -9.02
CA PHE A 418 -12.29 27.77 -9.06
C PHE A 418 -12.41 28.47 -10.41
N SER A 419 -12.85 29.72 -10.40
CA SER A 419 -12.95 30.56 -11.61
C SER A 419 -12.27 31.90 -11.40
N VAL A 420 -11.46 32.31 -12.37
CA VAL A 420 -10.85 33.64 -12.46
C VAL A 420 -11.50 34.38 -13.63
N ASN A 421 -11.99 35.59 -13.41
CA ASN A 421 -12.69 36.35 -14.44
C ASN A 421 -11.72 37.13 -15.34
N VAL A 422 -12.21 37.59 -16.48
CA VAL A 422 -11.44 38.44 -17.38
C VAL A 422 -10.99 39.71 -16.68
N GLY A 423 -9.70 40.05 -16.77
CA GLY A 423 -9.08 41.21 -16.13
C GLY A 423 -8.80 41.03 -14.63
N GLU A 424 -9.17 39.92 -14.05
CA GLU A 424 -8.82 39.53 -12.68
C GLU A 424 -7.42 38.97 -12.61
N SER A 425 -6.64 39.32 -11.57
CA SER A 425 -5.32 38.77 -11.29
C SER A 425 -5.29 38.29 -9.84
N VAL A 426 -5.08 36.98 -9.66
CA VAL A 426 -5.09 36.33 -8.34
C VAL A 426 -3.92 35.38 -8.19
N ALA A 427 -3.46 35.21 -6.95
CA ALA A 427 -2.37 34.32 -6.61
C ALA A 427 -2.67 33.64 -5.26
N TYR A 428 -2.44 32.33 -5.19
CA TYR A 428 -2.70 31.53 -4.00
C TYR A 428 -1.59 30.51 -3.77
N SER A 429 -1.35 30.20 -2.50
CA SER A 429 -0.48 29.10 -2.08
C SER A 429 -1.28 28.00 -1.38
N GLY A 430 -0.63 26.87 -1.12
CA GLY A 430 -1.15 25.79 -0.28
C GLY A 430 -1.29 24.45 -1.00
N ALA A 431 -2.02 23.56 -0.35
CA ALA A 431 -2.37 22.24 -0.87
C ALA A 431 -3.90 22.12 -0.94
N LYS A 432 -4.45 21.94 -2.15
CA LYS A 432 -5.90 21.90 -2.35
C LYS A 432 -6.33 20.86 -3.39
N ARG A 433 -7.45 20.21 -3.09
CA ARG A 433 -8.23 19.46 -4.07
C ARG A 433 -9.42 20.29 -4.54
N LEU A 434 -9.54 20.46 -5.84
CA LEU A 434 -10.61 21.21 -6.49
C LEU A 434 -11.35 20.33 -7.52
N ASN A 435 -12.57 20.71 -7.85
CA ASN A 435 -13.30 20.06 -8.94
C ASN A 435 -12.88 20.57 -10.31
N HIS A 436 -12.80 21.90 -10.48
CA HIS A 436 -12.47 22.53 -11.76
C HIS A 436 -11.63 23.78 -11.55
N ILE A 437 -10.81 24.09 -12.56
CA ILE A 437 -10.23 25.43 -12.73
C ILE A 437 -10.69 25.97 -14.09
N VAL A 438 -11.26 27.15 -14.12
CA VAL A 438 -11.57 27.93 -15.32
C VAL A 438 -10.90 29.28 -15.19
N ASN A 439 -9.77 29.47 -15.84
CA ASN A 439 -9.02 30.72 -15.78
C ASN A 439 -9.26 31.56 -17.04
N LYS A 440 -9.85 32.76 -16.86
CA LYS A 440 -10.07 33.78 -17.90
C LYS A 440 -9.22 35.02 -17.70
N GLY A 441 -8.38 35.06 -16.65
CA GLY A 441 -7.57 36.20 -16.26
C GLY A 441 -6.09 35.79 -16.05
N ALA A 442 -5.47 36.31 -15.01
CA ALA A 442 -4.14 35.92 -14.59
C ALA A 442 -4.21 35.16 -13.26
N LEU A 443 -3.72 33.93 -13.24
CA LEU A 443 -3.72 33.04 -12.10
C LEU A 443 -2.31 32.53 -11.80
N LEU A 444 -1.84 32.74 -10.57
CA LEU A 444 -0.64 32.07 -10.03
C LEU A 444 -1.07 31.10 -8.94
N LEU A 445 -0.65 29.84 -9.07
CA LEU A 445 -0.83 28.80 -8.09
C LEU A 445 0.52 28.29 -7.59
N CYS A 446 0.73 28.32 -6.29
CA CYS A 446 1.93 27.82 -5.63
C CYS A 446 1.59 26.65 -4.71
N GLY A 447 2.40 25.58 -4.73
CA GLY A 447 2.19 24.40 -3.89
C GLY A 447 1.57 23.22 -4.64
N SER A 448 0.59 22.52 -4.03
CA SER A 448 0.07 21.24 -4.57
C SER A 448 -1.43 21.32 -4.86
N TRP A 449 -1.77 21.13 -6.13
CA TRP A 449 -3.15 21.29 -6.61
C TRP A 449 -3.63 20.02 -7.32
N SER A 450 -4.64 19.38 -6.78
CA SER A 450 -5.28 18.21 -7.37
C SER A 450 -6.66 18.58 -7.92
N ILE A 451 -6.86 18.38 -9.21
CA ILE A 451 -8.09 18.78 -9.91
C ILE A 451 -8.84 17.54 -10.36
N ARG A 452 -10.03 17.33 -9.81
CA ARG A 452 -10.85 16.14 -10.08
C ARG A 452 -11.33 16.04 -11.52
N ASN A 453 -11.67 17.18 -12.09
CA ASN A 453 -12.19 17.30 -13.46
C ASN A 453 -11.21 18.08 -14.36
N ALA A 454 -11.69 19.04 -15.15
CA ALA A 454 -10.87 19.70 -16.16
C ALA A 454 -10.22 21.01 -15.65
N VAL A 455 -9.11 21.36 -16.29
CA VAL A 455 -8.50 22.69 -16.22
C VAL A 455 -8.63 23.35 -17.58
N SER A 456 -9.25 24.53 -17.62
CA SER A 456 -9.38 25.34 -18.83
C SER A 456 -8.72 26.69 -18.63
N ILE A 457 -7.72 26.97 -19.45
CA ILE A 457 -7.07 28.28 -19.54
C ILE A 457 -7.64 28.94 -20.79
N GLU A 458 -8.56 29.88 -20.56
CA GLU A 458 -9.36 30.49 -21.60
C GLU A 458 -8.50 31.41 -22.50
N ALA A 459 -9.09 31.85 -23.61
CA ALA A 459 -8.37 32.65 -24.59
C ALA A 459 -7.69 33.87 -23.93
N ASP A 460 -6.43 34.11 -24.29
CA ASP A 460 -5.56 35.20 -23.84
C ASP A 460 -5.29 35.23 -22.30
N ALA A 461 -5.70 34.20 -21.56
CA ALA A 461 -5.45 34.08 -20.13
C ALA A 461 -4.01 33.61 -19.83
N LEU A 462 -3.51 33.99 -18.65
CA LEU A 462 -2.23 33.54 -18.11
C LEU A 462 -2.47 32.64 -16.90
N MET A 463 -1.93 31.43 -16.94
CA MET A 463 -1.83 30.57 -15.76
C MET A 463 -0.34 30.28 -15.49
N GLU A 464 0.05 30.44 -14.24
CA GLU A 464 1.37 30.09 -13.76
C GLU A 464 1.24 29.12 -12.60
N LEU A 465 2.05 28.08 -12.60
CA LEU A 465 2.14 27.07 -11.56
C LEU A 465 3.58 26.98 -11.05
N ASN A 466 3.74 27.04 -9.72
CA ASN A 466 4.97 26.68 -9.05
C ASN A 466 4.66 25.55 -8.04
N GLY A 467 5.06 24.33 -8.36
CA GLY A 467 4.82 23.15 -7.54
C GLY A 467 4.20 21.99 -8.32
N VAL A 468 3.12 21.38 -7.81
CA VAL A 468 2.53 20.17 -8.38
C VAL A 468 1.09 20.40 -8.83
N LEU A 469 0.77 20.01 -10.06
CA LEU A 469 -0.59 19.98 -10.60
C LEU A 469 -0.96 18.58 -11.05
N ILE A 470 -2.01 18.01 -10.46
CA ILE A 470 -2.54 16.70 -10.83
C ILE A 470 -3.95 16.87 -11.34
N VAL A 471 -4.28 16.30 -12.51
CA VAL A 471 -5.60 16.46 -13.14
C VAL A 471 -6.20 15.13 -13.54
N GLY A 472 -7.42 14.89 -13.08
CA GLY A 472 -8.27 13.79 -13.52
C GLY A 472 -7.94 12.42 -12.95
N ARG A 473 -8.52 11.40 -13.60
CA ARG A 473 -8.29 9.96 -13.36
C ARG A 473 -8.15 9.24 -14.69
N ASN A 474 -7.37 8.19 -14.72
CA ASN A 474 -7.16 7.44 -15.96
C ASN A 474 -8.43 6.73 -16.47
N ASN A 475 -9.29 6.25 -15.57
CA ASN A 475 -10.60 5.65 -15.89
C ASN A 475 -11.74 6.67 -16.12
N GLY A 476 -11.45 7.96 -15.99
CA GLY A 476 -12.41 9.07 -16.20
C GLY A 476 -11.64 10.30 -16.65
N ARG A 477 -10.96 10.18 -17.80
CA ARG A 477 -10.02 11.17 -18.32
C ARG A 477 -10.61 12.56 -18.40
N LYS A 478 -9.86 13.55 -17.96
CA LYS A 478 -10.20 14.97 -17.94
C LYS A 478 -9.01 15.76 -18.45
N ASP A 479 -9.28 16.68 -19.36
CA ASP A 479 -8.23 17.36 -20.12
C ASP A 479 -7.75 18.64 -19.44
N ILE A 480 -6.50 19.02 -19.73
CA ILE A 480 -6.03 20.41 -19.65
C ILE A 480 -6.13 21.01 -21.04
N THR A 481 -6.78 22.17 -21.16
CA THR A 481 -6.87 22.91 -22.41
C THR A 481 -6.30 24.30 -22.26
N VAL A 482 -5.25 24.61 -23.01
CA VAL A 482 -4.67 25.94 -23.16
C VAL A 482 -5.22 26.51 -24.44
N LYS A 483 -6.22 27.40 -24.31
CA LYS A 483 -6.97 27.91 -25.46
C LYS A 483 -6.19 28.97 -26.24
N LYS A 484 -6.72 29.36 -27.39
CA LYS A 484 -6.10 30.29 -28.32
C LYS A 484 -5.51 31.52 -27.62
N GLY A 485 -4.21 31.78 -27.86
CA GLY A 485 -3.47 32.93 -27.31
C GLY A 485 -3.13 32.84 -25.81
N ALA A 486 -3.66 31.85 -25.10
CA ALA A 486 -3.41 31.69 -23.68
C ALA A 486 -1.96 31.20 -23.40
N THR A 487 -1.49 31.50 -22.21
CA THR A 487 -0.15 31.03 -21.75
C THR A 487 -0.30 30.22 -20.47
N PHE A 488 0.29 29.03 -20.48
CA PHE A 488 0.45 28.21 -19.29
C PHE A 488 1.94 27.99 -18.99
N LYS A 489 2.38 28.49 -17.82
CA LYS A 489 3.76 28.30 -17.35
C LYS A 489 3.79 27.36 -16.18
N ILE A 490 4.74 26.45 -16.16
CA ILE A 490 4.87 25.41 -15.16
C ILE A 490 6.31 25.38 -14.67
N GLU A 491 6.49 25.54 -13.37
CA GLU A 491 7.73 25.26 -12.66
C GLU A 491 7.44 24.17 -11.63
N GLY A 492 7.82 22.91 -11.96
CA GLY A 492 7.53 21.73 -11.17
C GLY A 492 6.78 20.64 -11.94
N ASP A 493 5.91 19.89 -11.29
CA ASP A 493 5.33 18.66 -11.82
C ASP A 493 3.91 18.86 -12.36
N MET A 494 3.67 18.43 -13.59
CA MET A 494 2.34 18.28 -14.17
C MET A 494 2.02 16.81 -14.42
N ILE A 495 1.03 16.28 -13.72
CA ILE A 495 0.53 14.91 -13.87
C ILE A 495 -0.90 14.97 -14.41
N LEU A 496 -1.10 14.51 -15.63
CA LEU A 496 -2.38 14.62 -16.33
C LEU A 496 -2.90 13.24 -16.76
N TYR A 497 -4.00 12.80 -16.16
CA TYR A 497 -4.68 11.55 -16.51
C TYR A 497 -5.68 11.69 -17.68
N GLY A 498 -5.62 12.77 -18.43
CA GLY A 498 -6.39 13.05 -19.64
C GLY A 498 -5.49 13.54 -20.77
N ASN A 499 -6.06 14.30 -21.68
CA ASN A 499 -5.32 14.86 -22.80
C ASN A 499 -4.88 16.29 -22.50
N LEU A 500 -3.71 16.66 -23.01
CA LEU A 500 -3.24 18.04 -23.05
C LEU A 500 -3.52 18.61 -24.45
N LYS A 501 -4.26 19.71 -24.50
CA LYS A 501 -4.56 20.44 -25.73
C LYS A 501 -3.97 21.82 -25.67
N VAL A 502 -3.10 22.16 -26.61
CA VAL A 502 -2.50 23.48 -26.78
C VAL A 502 -2.97 24.02 -28.12
N GLU A 503 -3.91 24.98 -28.05
CA GLU A 503 -4.59 25.52 -29.24
C GLU A 503 -3.73 26.55 -29.99
N GLU A 504 -4.24 27.02 -31.13
CA GLU A 504 -3.59 28.00 -31.99
C GLU A 504 -3.08 29.24 -31.24
N GLY A 505 -1.80 29.56 -31.42
CA GLY A 505 -1.15 30.71 -30.78
C GLY A 505 -0.99 30.61 -29.27
N ALA A 506 -1.38 29.50 -28.65
CA ALA A 506 -1.17 29.30 -27.23
C ALA A 506 0.28 28.92 -26.92
N THR A 507 0.71 29.19 -25.70
CA THR A 507 2.06 28.88 -25.21
C THR A 507 1.97 27.98 -23.98
N LEU A 508 2.70 26.85 -24.02
CA LEU A 508 3.03 26.03 -22.88
C LEU A 508 4.52 26.19 -22.60
N GLU A 509 4.87 26.65 -21.40
CA GLU A 509 6.26 26.94 -21.04
C GLU A 509 6.64 26.23 -19.75
N PHE A 510 7.65 25.39 -19.80
CA PHE A 510 8.25 24.77 -18.62
C PHE A 510 9.41 25.63 -18.13
N LEU A 511 9.40 25.97 -16.86
CA LEU A 511 10.38 26.81 -16.20
C LEU A 511 11.29 25.98 -15.29
N GLY A 512 12.50 26.53 -15.01
CA GLY A 512 13.50 25.80 -14.21
C GLY A 512 14.12 24.61 -14.95
N ASP A 513 14.98 23.89 -14.24
CA ASP A 513 15.77 22.78 -14.83
C ASP A 513 15.22 21.38 -14.45
N SER A 514 14.16 21.33 -13.63
CA SER A 514 13.63 20.09 -13.05
C SER A 514 12.12 19.89 -13.22
N SER A 515 11.50 20.62 -14.18
CA SER A 515 10.09 20.45 -14.46
C SER A 515 9.78 19.09 -15.08
N VAL A 516 8.64 18.48 -14.72
CA VAL A 516 8.22 17.14 -15.14
C VAL A 516 6.83 17.19 -15.78
N ALA A 517 6.67 16.55 -16.94
CA ALA A 517 5.40 16.33 -17.60
C ALA A 517 5.08 14.83 -17.67
N ASN A 518 4.03 14.39 -16.97
CA ASN A 518 3.56 13.01 -16.98
C ASN A 518 2.13 12.97 -17.52
N VAL A 519 1.96 12.80 -18.85
CA VAL A 519 0.66 12.81 -19.53
C VAL A 519 0.25 11.41 -19.94
N PHE A 520 -0.84 10.89 -19.35
CA PHE A 520 -1.39 9.55 -19.63
C PHE A 520 -2.24 9.49 -20.88
N GLY A 521 -2.81 10.63 -21.31
CA GLY A 521 -3.58 10.75 -22.55
C GLY A 521 -2.71 11.16 -23.74
N ASP A 522 -3.33 11.85 -24.67
CA ASP A 522 -2.65 12.39 -25.84
C ASP A 522 -2.25 13.84 -25.63
N VAL A 523 -1.12 14.22 -26.21
CA VAL A 523 -0.71 15.63 -26.30
C VAL A 523 -1.02 16.11 -27.71
N VAL A 524 -1.92 17.08 -27.81
CA VAL A 524 -2.34 17.69 -29.07
C VAL A 524 -1.86 19.14 -29.09
N ILE A 525 -0.86 19.41 -29.92
CA ILE A 525 -0.29 20.73 -30.10
C ILE A 525 -0.67 21.24 -31.48
N HIS A 526 -1.37 22.37 -31.53
CA HIS A 526 -1.71 23.03 -32.79
C HIS A 526 -0.43 23.52 -33.50
N GLU A 527 -0.41 23.52 -34.83
CA GLU A 527 0.80 23.86 -35.62
C GLU A 527 1.39 25.25 -35.32
N ASN A 528 0.58 26.20 -34.88
CA ASN A 528 1.01 27.56 -34.51
C ASN A 528 1.08 27.76 -32.96
N ALA A 529 1.02 26.67 -32.18
CA ALA A 529 1.23 26.72 -30.75
C ALA A 529 2.73 26.58 -30.40
N THR A 530 3.11 27.06 -29.23
CA THR A 530 4.50 27.01 -28.77
C THR A 530 4.59 26.15 -27.50
N VAL A 531 5.48 25.15 -27.54
CA VAL A 531 5.93 24.43 -26.34
C VAL A 531 7.41 24.68 -26.18
N LYS A 532 7.83 25.17 -25.01
CA LYS A 532 9.22 25.54 -24.75
C LYS A 532 9.65 25.30 -23.30
N GLY A 533 10.95 25.33 -23.05
CA GLY A 533 11.58 25.09 -21.76
C GLY A 533 12.15 23.69 -21.63
N ASN A 534 12.89 23.44 -20.54
CA ASN A 534 13.43 22.13 -20.22
C ASN A 534 12.45 21.39 -19.32
N PHE A 535 12.18 20.12 -19.63
CA PHE A 535 11.35 19.26 -18.80
C PHE A 535 11.60 17.78 -19.09
N GLU A 536 11.32 16.94 -18.13
CA GLU A 536 11.27 15.49 -18.31
C GLU A 536 9.89 15.09 -18.86
N ASP A 537 9.84 14.54 -20.07
CA ASP A 537 8.64 13.90 -20.61
C ASP A 537 8.63 12.42 -20.22
N VAL A 538 7.97 12.10 -19.08
CA VAL A 538 7.97 10.75 -18.48
C VAL A 538 7.43 9.68 -19.42
N ARG A 539 6.53 10.02 -20.34
CA ARG A 539 5.84 9.07 -21.23
C ARG A 539 6.12 9.24 -22.71
N GLY A 540 7.00 10.16 -23.07
CA GLY A 540 7.36 10.42 -24.48
C GLY A 540 6.16 10.90 -25.31
N LYS A 541 5.39 11.85 -24.80
CA LYS A 541 4.15 12.33 -25.42
C LYS A 541 4.28 13.63 -26.19
N PHE A 542 5.38 14.40 -25.97
CA PHE A 542 5.65 15.71 -26.57
C PHE A 542 6.48 15.63 -27.85
#